data_55ca799c28759138cb64bea8c6c0b561
#
_entry.id   55ca799c28759138cb64bea8c6c0b561
#
_cell.length_a   1.000
_cell.length_b   1.000
_cell.length_c   1.000
_cell.angle_alpha   90.00
_cell.angle_beta   90.00
_cell.angle_gamma   90.00
#
_symmetry.space_group_name_H-M   'P 1'
#
loop_
_entity.id
_entity.type
_entity.pdbx_description
1 polymer ?
#
loop_
_entity_poly.entity_id
_entity_poly.type
_entity_poly.pdbx_seq_one_letter_code
_entity_poly.pdbx_strand_id
1 'polypeptide(L)'
;MKYISTRGQSPALSFSEILLGGLAPDGGLYLPAHYPQFNDDDLNAMRAMNYRDLAFAILSRLIDDIPVADLKAIIDETYRAEVYGFTRIGQSADDIAPTLKLEDNLYLLSLSNGPTLAFKDMAMQLLGNLFEQKGLCCL
;
A
#
# COMPACT_ATOMS: atom_id res chain seq x y z
N MET A 1 -15.80 -1.03 -2.16
CA MET A 1 -15.43 -1.14 -0.71
C MET A 1 -15.96 0.07 0.01
N LYS A 2 -16.49 -0.09 1.24
CA LYS A 2 -16.84 1.05 2.12
C LYS A 2 -15.94 1.03 3.35
N TYR A 3 -15.69 2.22 3.88
CA TYR A 3 -14.86 2.46 5.05
C TYR A 3 -15.69 3.06 6.16
N ILE A 4 -15.56 2.58 7.38
CA ILE A 4 -16.33 2.98 8.57
C ILE A 4 -15.39 3.57 9.62
N SER A 5 -15.91 4.55 10.37
CA SER A 5 -15.15 5.11 11.50
C SER A 5 -15.01 4.11 12.65
N THR A 6 -13.85 4.09 13.28
CA THR A 6 -13.61 3.31 14.51
C THR A 6 -14.49 3.73 15.68
N ARG A 7 -15.08 4.95 15.64
CA ARG A 7 -16.05 5.45 16.63
C ARG A 7 -17.50 5.24 16.22
N GLY A 8 -17.76 4.88 14.97
CA GLY A 8 -19.06 4.48 14.46
C GLY A 8 -20.10 5.60 14.32
N GLN A 9 -19.73 6.87 14.48
CA GLN A 9 -20.65 8.01 14.41
C GLN A 9 -20.53 8.81 13.10
N SER A 10 -19.62 8.43 12.22
CA SER A 10 -19.43 9.05 10.91
C SER A 10 -20.00 8.18 9.81
N PRO A 11 -20.46 8.78 8.69
CA PRO A 11 -20.97 8.03 7.55
C PRO A 11 -19.90 7.12 6.95
N ALA A 12 -20.34 6.00 6.37
CA ALA A 12 -19.45 5.12 5.61
C ALA A 12 -19.10 5.76 4.26
N LEU A 13 -17.81 5.89 3.97
CA LEU A 13 -17.25 6.55 2.79
C LEU A 13 -16.52 5.57 1.87
N SER A 14 -16.27 5.99 0.63
CA SER A 14 -15.38 5.31 -0.31
C SER A 14 -13.90 5.57 0.00
N PHE A 15 -12.99 4.85 -0.64
CA PHE A 15 -11.56 5.08 -0.45
C PHE A 15 -11.13 6.49 -0.85
N SER A 16 -11.58 6.99 -2.00
CA SER A 16 -11.22 8.34 -2.46
C SER A 16 -11.75 9.43 -1.51
N GLU A 17 -12.95 9.26 -0.96
CA GLU A 17 -13.50 10.20 0.00
C GLU A 17 -12.71 10.26 1.31
N ILE A 18 -12.29 9.10 1.86
CA ILE A 18 -11.48 9.08 3.08
C ILE A 18 -10.06 9.57 2.84
N LEU A 19 -9.50 9.28 1.66
CA LEU A 19 -8.17 9.77 1.26
C LEU A 19 -8.11 11.31 1.34
N LEU A 20 -9.16 11.98 0.86
CA LEU A 20 -9.26 13.43 0.88
C LEU A 20 -9.66 13.99 2.24
N GLY A 21 -10.50 13.27 2.98
CA GLY A 21 -11.05 13.71 4.26
C GLY A 21 -10.09 13.55 5.44
N GLY A 22 -9.13 12.62 5.35
CA GLY A 22 -8.22 12.30 6.44
C GLY A 22 -8.92 11.59 7.60
N LEU A 23 -9.01 12.23 8.77
CA LEU A 23 -9.72 11.68 9.93
C LEU A 23 -11.24 11.74 9.76
N ALA A 24 -11.95 10.80 10.37
CA ALA A 24 -13.40 10.85 10.41
C ALA A 24 -13.89 12.06 11.25
N PRO A 25 -15.04 12.69 10.89
CA PRO A 25 -15.59 13.84 11.63
C PRO A 25 -15.82 13.62 13.12
N ASP A 26 -16.03 12.35 13.53
CA ASP A 26 -16.15 11.96 14.94
C ASP A 26 -14.79 11.78 15.65
N GLY A 27 -13.68 12.08 14.96
CA GLY A 27 -12.30 11.91 15.46
C GLY A 27 -11.82 10.47 15.45
N GLY A 28 -12.54 9.56 14.80
CA GLY A 28 -12.12 8.18 14.57
C GLY A 28 -11.19 8.04 13.35
N LEU A 29 -10.64 6.84 13.19
CA LEU A 29 -9.93 6.40 11.98
C LEU A 29 -10.92 5.65 11.08
N TYR A 30 -10.67 5.68 9.77
CA TYR A 30 -11.42 4.85 8.84
C TYR A 30 -10.78 3.48 8.67
N LEU A 31 -11.58 2.45 8.77
CA LEU A 31 -11.22 1.06 8.49
C LEU A 31 -12.15 0.48 7.42
N PRO A 32 -11.71 -0.50 6.61
CA PRO A 32 -12.61 -1.23 5.72
C PRO A 32 -13.80 -1.81 6.50
N ALA A 33 -15.00 -1.68 5.97
CA ALA A 33 -16.21 -2.25 6.58
C ALA A 33 -16.12 -3.79 6.68
N HIS A 34 -15.35 -4.42 5.80
CA HIS A 34 -14.97 -5.82 5.86
C HIS A 34 -13.58 -6.00 5.25
N TYR A 35 -12.81 -6.93 5.79
CA TYR A 35 -11.48 -7.25 5.25
C TYR A 35 -11.61 -8.29 4.13
N PRO A 36 -10.95 -8.05 2.97
CA PRO A 36 -10.87 -9.05 1.91
C PRO A 36 -10.30 -10.37 2.44
N GLN A 37 -10.92 -11.48 2.04
CA GLN A 37 -10.41 -12.80 2.37
C GLN A 37 -9.60 -13.33 1.18
N PHE A 38 -8.50 -14.01 1.48
CA PHE A 38 -7.64 -14.68 0.51
C PHE A 38 -7.69 -16.19 0.80
N ASN A 39 -8.00 -16.97 -0.21
CA ASN A 39 -7.96 -18.41 -0.14
C ASN A 39 -6.57 -18.95 -0.50
N ASP A 40 -6.38 -20.27 -0.41
CA ASP A 40 -5.10 -20.92 -0.68
C ASP A 40 -4.62 -20.72 -2.13
N ASP A 41 -5.54 -20.65 -3.09
CA ASP A 41 -5.21 -20.39 -4.50
C ASP A 41 -4.71 -18.96 -4.70
N ASP A 42 -5.36 -17.97 -4.05
CA ASP A 42 -4.89 -16.59 -4.02
C ASP A 42 -3.46 -16.51 -3.44
N LEU A 43 -3.23 -17.14 -2.28
CA LEU A 43 -1.92 -17.12 -1.62
C LEU A 43 -0.84 -17.81 -2.45
N ASN A 44 -1.18 -18.93 -3.12
CA ASN A 44 -0.24 -19.63 -4.00
C ASN A 44 0.10 -18.78 -5.23
N ALA A 45 -0.87 -18.09 -5.83
CA ALA A 45 -0.64 -17.17 -6.94
C ALA A 45 0.27 -16.00 -6.50
N MET A 46 0.03 -15.43 -5.31
CA MET A 46 0.81 -14.31 -4.77
C MET A 46 2.28 -14.66 -4.50
N ARG A 47 2.60 -15.93 -4.21
CA ARG A 47 4.00 -16.38 -3.97
C ARG A 47 4.94 -16.15 -5.15
N ALA A 48 4.41 -16.15 -6.37
CA ALA A 48 5.18 -15.96 -7.60
C ALA A 48 5.23 -14.50 -8.07
N MET A 49 4.53 -13.58 -7.40
CA MET A 49 4.43 -12.18 -7.78
C MET A 49 5.66 -11.40 -7.30
N ASN A 50 6.11 -10.43 -8.11
CA ASN A 50 6.98 -9.37 -7.63
C ASN A 50 6.22 -8.42 -6.69
N TYR A 51 6.93 -7.50 -6.03
CA TYR A 51 6.31 -6.60 -5.04
C TYR A 51 5.18 -5.75 -5.63
N ARG A 52 5.33 -5.20 -6.83
CA ARG A 52 4.32 -4.35 -7.48
C ARG A 52 3.03 -5.11 -7.80
N ASP A 53 3.18 -6.32 -8.33
CA ASP A 53 2.03 -7.17 -8.66
C ASP A 53 1.33 -7.64 -7.39
N LEU A 54 2.09 -7.97 -6.34
CA LEU A 54 1.53 -8.32 -5.02
C LEU A 54 0.79 -7.12 -4.40
N ALA A 55 1.38 -5.94 -4.42
CA ALA A 55 0.75 -4.71 -3.93
C ALA A 55 -0.55 -4.42 -4.68
N PHE A 56 -0.56 -4.57 -6.01
CA PHE A 56 -1.77 -4.42 -6.83
C PHE A 56 -2.83 -5.46 -6.49
N ALA A 57 -2.47 -6.73 -6.35
CA ALA A 57 -3.39 -7.81 -6.01
C ALA A 57 -4.10 -7.59 -4.67
N ILE A 58 -3.41 -6.98 -3.71
CA ILE A 58 -3.97 -6.65 -2.38
C ILE A 58 -4.76 -5.34 -2.43
N LEU A 59 -4.17 -4.28 -2.96
CA LEU A 59 -4.77 -2.94 -2.93
C LEU A 59 -6.01 -2.83 -3.81
N SER A 60 -6.09 -3.55 -4.93
CA SER A 60 -7.29 -3.58 -5.78
C SER A 60 -8.53 -4.17 -5.10
N ARG A 61 -8.35 -4.97 -4.05
CA ARG A 61 -9.47 -5.48 -3.23
C ARG A 61 -9.93 -4.49 -2.16
N LEU A 62 -9.09 -3.50 -1.85
CA LEU A 62 -9.39 -2.44 -0.88
C LEU A 62 -9.84 -1.15 -1.57
N ILE A 63 -9.28 -0.85 -2.72
CA ILE A 63 -9.51 0.38 -3.48
C ILE A 63 -10.27 0.02 -4.75
N ASP A 64 -11.60 0.19 -4.74
CA ASP A 64 -12.49 -0.18 -5.84
C ASP A 64 -13.13 1.02 -6.56
N ASP A 65 -12.84 2.23 -6.10
CA ASP A 65 -13.35 3.49 -6.66
C ASP A 65 -12.28 4.28 -7.46
N ILE A 66 -11.11 3.67 -7.68
CA ILE A 66 -10.09 4.13 -8.64
C ILE A 66 -10.10 3.16 -9.84
N PRO A 67 -10.09 3.64 -11.09
CA PRO A 67 -9.98 2.76 -12.25
C PRO A 67 -8.77 1.82 -12.14
N VAL A 68 -8.96 0.55 -12.50
CA VAL A 68 -7.95 -0.50 -12.36
C VAL A 68 -6.61 -0.14 -13.02
N ALA A 69 -6.67 0.46 -14.23
CA ALA A 69 -5.48 0.87 -14.96
C ALA A 69 -4.72 2.00 -14.24
N ASP A 70 -5.46 2.96 -13.65
CA ASP A 70 -4.87 4.07 -12.91
C ASP A 70 -4.22 3.59 -11.61
N LEU A 71 -4.90 2.73 -10.87
CA LEU A 71 -4.35 2.14 -9.64
C LEU A 71 -3.08 1.34 -9.94
N LYS A 72 -3.07 0.56 -11.03
CA LYS A 72 -1.87 -0.18 -11.45
C LYS A 72 -0.73 0.77 -11.80
N ALA A 73 -0.99 1.84 -12.55
CA ALA A 73 0.02 2.83 -12.92
C ALA A 73 0.61 3.55 -11.69
N ILE A 74 -0.24 3.91 -10.71
CA ILE A 74 0.21 4.52 -9.45
C ILE A 74 1.14 3.57 -8.68
N ILE A 75 0.79 2.29 -8.59
CA ILE A 75 1.59 1.29 -7.89
C ILE A 75 2.94 1.08 -8.59
N ASP A 76 2.92 0.98 -9.92
CA ASP A 76 4.13 0.79 -10.72
C ASP A 76 5.08 2.00 -10.63
N GLU A 77 4.53 3.22 -10.55
CA GLU A 77 5.30 4.44 -10.34
C GLU A 77 5.85 4.54 -8.92
N THR A 78 5.07 4.11 -7.93
CA THR A 78 5.44 4.18 -6.52
C THR A 78 6.59 3.23 -6.18
N TYR A 79 6.44 1.95 -6.52
CA TYR A 79 7.34 0.90 -6.05
C TYR A 79 8.38 0.55 -7.12
N ARG A 80 9.31 1.47 -7.34
CA ARG A 80 10.42 1.34 -8.29
C ARG A 80 11.76 1.21 -7.58
N ALA A 81 12.69 0.50 -8.20
CA ALA A 81 14.06 0.36 -7.70
C ALA A 81 14.77 1.71 -7.48
N GLU A 82 14.47 2.72 -8.32
CA GLU A 82 15.02 4.07 -8.21
C GLU A 82 14.54 4.78 -6.94
N VAL A 83 13.32 4.48 -6.47
CA VAL A 83 12.75 5.06 -5.24
C VAL A 83 13.22 4.30 -4.01
N TYR A 84 13.35 2.98 -4.10
CA TYR A 84 13.72 2.08 -2.99
C TYR A 84 15.13 1.52 -3.12
N GLY A 85 16.05 2.32 -3.66
CA GLY A 85 17.42 1.91 -4.00
C GLY A 85 18.40 1.81 -2.82
N PHE A 86 18.01 2.19 -1.60
CA PHE A 86 18.89 2.11 -0.43
C PHE A 86 18.92 0.70 0.16
N THR A 87 19.49 -0.23 -0.58
CA THR A 87 19.59 -1.64 -0.21
C THR A 87 20.87 -1.95 0.57
N ARG A 88 20.83 -3.01 1.38
CA ARG A 88 22.00 -3.57 2.04
C ARG A 88 22.74 -4.53 1.12
N ILE A 89 23.98 -4.85 1.47
CA ILE A 89 24.78 -5.83 0.72
C ILE A 89 24.00 -7.15 0.62
N GLY A 90 23.86 -7.65 -0.61
CA GLY A 90 23.15 -8.90 -0.90
C GLY A 90 21.64 -8.76 -1.12
N GLN A 91 21.10 -7.55 -1.05
CA GLN A 91 19.70 -7.26 -1.38
C GLN A 91 19.58 -6.63 -2.77
N SER A 92 18.47 -6.90 -3.47
CA SER A 92 18.12 -6.22 -4.71
C SER A 92 17.18 -5.04 -4.44
N ALA A 93 17.37 -3.93 -5.14
CA ALA A 93 16.44 -2.80 -5.14
C ALA A 93 15.08 -3.17 -5.75
N ASP A 94 15.05 -4.15 -6.66
CA ASP A 94 13.81 -4.65 -7.27
C ASP A 94 12.90 -5.39 -6.28
N ASP A 95 13.44 -5.86 -5.17
CA ASP A 95 12.64 -6.50 -4.12
C ASP A 95 11.76 -5.51 -3.35
N ILE A 96 12.06 -4.21 -3.40
CA ILE A 96 11.38 -3.11 -2.70
C ILE A 96 11.41 -3.27 -1.17
N ALA A 97 10.88 -4.37 -0.65
CA ALA A 97 10.90 -4.77 0.75
C ALA A 97 11.58 -6.15 0.91
N PRO A 98 12.91 -6.21 0.78
CA PRO A 98 13.64 -7.47 0.79
C PRO A 98 13.57 -8.16 2.14
N THR A 99 13.52 -9.48 2.11
CA THR A 99 13.49 -10.34 3.29
C THR A 99 14.84 -10.99 3.49
N LEU A 100 15.41 -10.86 4.69
CA LEU A 100 16.65 -11.52 5.11
C LEU A 100 16.31 -12.68 6.04
N LYS A 101 16.71 -13.89 5.67
CA LYS A 101 16.63 -15.05 6.57
C LYS A 101 17.75 -14.94 7.61
N LEU A 102 17.41 -14.91 8.89
CA LEU A 102 18.37 -14.89 9.99
C LEU A 102 18.66 -16.31 10.50
N GLU A 103 17.59 -17.10 10.72
CA GLU A 103 17.64 -18.48 11.19
C GLU A 103 16.49 -19.28 10.57
N ASP A 104 16.39 -20.56 10.86
CA ASP A 104 15.24 -21.35 10.42
C ASP A 104 13.96 -20.78 11.05
N ASN A 105 13.00 -20.46 10.17
CA ASN A 105 11.71 -19.83 10.52
C ASN A 105 11.79 -18.41 11.12
N LEU A 106 12.98 -17.74 11.07
CA LEU A 106 13.14 -16.35 11.49
C LEU A 106 13.62 -15.49 10.32
N TYR A 107 12.83 -14.46 9.99
CA TYR A 107 13.10 -13.57 8.87
C TYR A 107 13.01 -12.12 9.32
N LEU A 108 13.85 -11.28 8.74
CA LEU A 108 13.80 -9.82 8.86
C LEU A 108 13.28 -9.22 7.57
N LEU A 109 12.16 -8.51 7.62
CA LEU A 109 11.64 -7.72 6.51
C LEU A 109 12.23 -6.31 6.57
N SER A 110 12.94 -5.90 5.52
CA SER A 110 13.52 -4.55 5.42
C SER A 110 12.50 -3.57 4.86
N LEU A 111 12.15 -2.54 5.64
CA LEU A 111 11.19 -1.50 5.25
C LEU A 111 11.82 -0.11 5.12
N SER A 112 13.13 0.02 5.34
CA SER A 112 13.85 1.30 5.37
C SER A 112 14.71 1.53 4.12
N ASN A 113 14.25 1.08 2.95
CA ASN A 113 14.97 1.20 1.69
C ASN A 113 14.54 2.41 0.84
N GLY A 114 13.54 3.14 1.30
CA GLY A 114 12.99 4.32 0.64
C GLY A 114 13.83 5.58 0.84
N PRO A 115 13.42 6.71 0.23
CA PRO A 115 14.21 7.93 0.13
C PRO A 115 14.52 8.59 1.49
N THR A 116 13.70 8.38 2.51
CA THR A 116 13.95 8.95 3.87
C THR A 116 14.55 7.93 4.84
N LEU A 117 14.79 6.70 4.38
CA LEU A 117 15.26 5.57 5.19
C LEU A 117 14.34 5.21 6.37
N ALA A 118 13.08 5.63 6.31
CA ALA A 118 12.07 5.33 7.31
C ALA A 118 11.02 4.36 6.74
N PHE A 119 10.48 3.47 7.59
CA PHE A 119 9.43 2.52 7.17
C PHE A 119 8.18 3.22 6.62
N LYS A 120 7.94 4.47 6.99
CA LYS A 120 6.82 5.29 6.50
C LYS A 120 6.87 5.53 5.00
N ASP A 121 8.04 5.45 4.37
CA ASP A 121 8.17 5.60 2.92
C ASP A 121 7.29 4.60 2.18
N MET A 122 7.09 3.38 2.71
CA MET A 122 6.24 2.36 2.11
C MET A 122 4.79 2.83 1.88
N ALA A 123 4.27 3.66 2.78
CA ALA A 123 2.93 4.22 2.67
C ALA A 123 2.93 5.63 2.09
N MET A 124 3.89 6.49 2.48
CA MET A 124 3.87 7.91 2.13
C MET A 124 4.17 8.16 0.65
N GLN A 125 5.02 7.34 0.02
CA GLN A 125 5.25 7.42 -1.43
C GLN A 125 3.96 7.07 -2.20
N LEU A 126 3.26 6.02 -1.79
CA LEU A 126 1.97 5.66 -2.39
C LEU A 126 0.92 6.76 -2.18
N LEU A 127 0.86 7.30 -0.97
CA LEU A 127 -0.07 8.38 -0.63
C LEU A 127 0.17 9.62 -1.50
N GLY A 128 1.44 10.02 -1.70
CA GLY A 128 1.81 11.14 -2.57
C GLY A 128 1.32 10.94 -4.00
N ASN A 129 1.60 9.80 -4.60
CA ASN A 129 1.18 9.47 -5.96
C ASN A 129 -0.35 9.37 -6.11
N LEU A 130 -1.05 8.87 -5.08
CA LEU A 130 -2.52 8.85 -5.07
C LEU A 130 -3.11 10.28 -5.07
N PHE A 131 -2.52 11.22 -4.35
CA PHE A 131 -2.94 12.62 -4.35
C PHE A 131 -2.64 13.31 -5.68
N GLU A 132 -1.49 13.06 -6.27
CA GLU A 132 -1.10 13.64 -7.56
C GLU A 132 -2.06 13.22 -8.67
N GLN A 133 -2.37 11.93 -8.76
CA GLN A 133 -3.32 11.39 -9.75
C GLN A 133 -4.74 11.99 -9.62
N LYS A 134 -5.17 12.34 -8.42
CA LYS A 134 -6.47 12.99 -8.19
C LYS A 134 -6.45 14.51 -8.43
N GLY A 135 -5.35 15.06 -8.94
CA GLY A 135 -5.20 16.49 -9.23
C GLY A 135 -5.13 17.38 -8.00
N LEU A 136 -4.74 16.81 -6.84
CA LEU A 136 -4.67 17.52 -5.56
C LEU A 136 -3.33 18.16 -5.27
N CYS A 137 -2.33 17.98 -6.13
CA CYS A 137 -1.00 18.59 -5.99
C CYS A 137 -0.94 20.09 -6.27
N CYS A 138 -2.07 20.78 -6.46
CA CYS A 138 -2.13 22.22 -6.77
C CYS A 138 -2.99 23.02 -5.78
N LEU A 139 -2.99 22.65 -4.50
CA LEU A 139 -3.56 23.50 -3.45
C LEU A 139 -2.48 23.96 -2.46
#